data_2a412971924f2a60c9df09f886de73bd
#
_entry.id   2a412971924f2a60c9df09f886de73bd
#
_cell.length_a   1.000
_cell.length_b   1.000
_cell.length_c   1.000
_cell.angle_alpha   90.00
_cell.angle_beta   90.00
_cell.angle_gamma   90.00
#
_symmetry.space_group_name_H-M   'P 1'
#
loop_
_entity.id
_entity.type
_entity.pdbx_description
1 polymer ?
#
loop_
_entity_poly.entity_id
_entity_poly.type
_entity_poly.pdbx_seq_one_letter_code
_entity_poly.pdbx_strand_id
1 'polypeptide(L)'
;LRVSTGKQNLANQQDEIRRFAAARGIVVDRWVTEVVSGRKNEKERKLGPLLGKMRLGDTLIVTELSRLSRTLTDIMAIMGRCLEHRIVLYSIKEGCAFDDSINSKVLCFAFGLAAEIERNLISMRTKEALALCRAEGVKLGRRKGSYTKLRILIDNRREIVRMLRCRKSIADVCRRYEISRETFNALRRRYGSVARAAESRRKSG
;
A
#
# COMPACT_ATOMS: atom_id res chain seq x y z
N LEU A 1 -14.15 8.66 -9.90
CA LEU A 1 -15.03 7.49 -9.79
C LEU A 1 -14.25 6.26 -9.38
N ARG A 2 -14.62 5.62 -8.29
CA ARG A 2 -13.98 4.40 -7.80
C ARG A 2 -15.03 3.35 -7.46
N VAL A 3 -14.84 2.12 -7.96
CA VAL A 3 -15.67 0.96 -7.59
C VAL A 3 -14.79 -0.24 -7.28
N SER A 4 -15.26 -1.10 -6.39
CA SER A 4 -14.66 -2.41 -6.11
C SER A 4 -15.19 -3.47 -7.08
N THR A 5 -16.44 -3.38 -7.48
CA THR A 5 -17.14 -4.28 -8.40
C THR A 5 -18.39 -3.58 -8.98
N GLY A 6 -18.65 -3.75 -10.28
CA GLY A 6 -19.92 -3.43 -10.94
C GLY A 6 -19.95 -2.16 -11.79
N LYS A 7 -20.32 -2.33 -13.07
CA LYS A 7 -20.52 -1.23 -14.03
C LYS A 7 -21.68 -0.29 -13.62
N GLN A 8 -22.70 -0.80 -12.95
CA GLN A 8 -23.90 -0.05 -12.55
C GLN A 8 -23.60 1.03 -11.50
N ASN A 9 -22.66 0.75 -10.56
CA ASN A 9 -22.20 1.73 -9.58
C ASN A 9 -21.42 2.91 -10.18
N LEU A 10 -20.74 2.69 -11.32
CA LEU A 10 -20.03 3.76 -12.02
C LEU A 10 -20.98 4.71 -12.72
N ALA A 11 -22.01 4.19 -13.38
CA ALA A 11 -23.01 4.99 -14.07
C ALA A 11 -23.76 5.91 -13.10
N ASN A 12 -24.17 5.39 -11.94
CA ASN A 12 -24.81 6.19 -10.90
C ASN A 12 -23.93 7.33 -10.37
N GLN A 13 -22.63 7.03 -10.12
CA GLN A 13 -21.68 8.06 -9.71
C GLN A 13 -21.47 9.14 -10.78
N GLN A 14 -21.42 8.73 -12.06
CA GLN A 14 -21.29 9.69 -13.17
C GLN A 14 -22.50 10.60 -13.25
N ASP A 15 -23.69 10.05 -13.12
CA ASP A 15 -24.93 10.80 -13.19
C ASP A 15 -25.04 11.80 -12.03
N GLU A 16 -24.69 11.37 -10.81
CA GLU A 16 -24.63 12.24 -9.63
C GLU A 16 -23.69 13.43 -9.83
N ILE A 17 -22.48 13.17 -10.36
CA ILE A 17 -21.49 14.23 -10.65
C ILE A 17 -22.00 15.15 -11.77
N ARG A 18 -22.63 14.62 -12.83
CA ARG A 18 -23.18 15.44 -13.92
C ARG A 18 -24.26 16.39 -13.41
N ARG A 19 -25.20 15.90 -12.60
CA ARG A 19 -26.24 16.74 -12.00
C ARG A 19 -25.65 17.82 -11.11
N PHE A 20 -24.70 17.47 -10.27
CA PHE A 20 -23.99 18.41 -9.40
C PHE A 20 -23.25 19.49 -10.17
N ALA A 21 -22.51 19.11 -11.21
CA ALA A 21 -21.76 20.02 -12.07
C ALA A 21 -22.69 20.95 -12.84
N ALA A 22 -23.77 20.40 -13.46
CA ALA A 22 -24.77 21.18 -14.18
C ALA A 22 -25.45 22.23 -13.30
N ALA A 23 -25.83 21.86 -12.06
CA ALA A 23 -26.45 22.79 -11.10
C ALA A 23 -25.50 23.95 -10.69
N ARG A 24 -24.21 23.84 -10.93
CA ARG A 24 -23.21 24.88 -10.63
C ARG A 24 -22.57 25.51 -11.87
N GLY A 25 -23.04 25.18 -13.06
CA GLY A 25 -22.46 25.68 -14.31
C GLY A 25 -21.05 25.18 -14.57
N ILE A 26 -20.65 24.05 -13.96
CA ILE A 26 -19.32 23.46 -14.12
C ILE A 26 -19.34 22.49 -15.30
N VAL A 27 -18.43 22.64 -16.25
CA VAL A 27 -18.21 21.69 -17.34
C VAL A 27 -17.19 20.64 -16.90
N VAL A 28 -17.51 19.36 -17.10
CA VAL A 28 -16.61 18.26 -16.74
C VAL A 28 -15.73 17.90 -17.93
N ASP A 29 -14.48 18.37 -17.93
CA ASP A 29 -13.53 18.15 -19.02
C ASP A 29 -12.97 16.72 -19.04
N ARG A 30 -12.81 16.10 -17.85
CA ARG A 30 -12.15 14.80 -17.76
C ARG A 30 -12.79 13.87 -16.74
N TRP A 31 -13.03 12.63 -17.16
CA TRP A 31 -13.49 11.54 -16.32
C TRP A 31 -12.36 10.59 -15.98
N VAL A 32 -12.13 10.36 -14.69
CA VAL A 32 -11.16 9.36 -14.22
C VAL A 32 -11.91 8.24 -13.50
N THR A 33 -11.81 7.05 -14.06
CA THR A 33 -12.47 5.85 -13.55
C THR A 33 -11.43 4.82 -13.14
N GLU A 34 -11.57 4.31 -11.94
CA GLU A 34 -10.72 3.24 -11.41
C GLU A 34 -11.55 2.09 -10.86
N VAL A 35 -11.19 0.89 -11.26
CA VAL A 35 -11.63 -0.36 -10.61
C VAL A 35 -10.45 -0.85 -9.77
N VAL A 36 -10.49 -0.63 -8.47
CA VAL A 36 -9.33 -0.92 -7.59
C VAL A 36 -9.78 -1.67 -6.35
N SER A 37 -9.13 -2.81 -6.10
CA SER A 37 -9.14 -3.42 -4.78
C SER A 37 -8.43 -2.50 -3.80
N GLY A 38 -9.03 -2.22 -2.66
CA GLY A 38 -8.67 -1.12 -1.76
C GLY A 38 -7.32 -1.20 -1.03
N ARG A 39 -6.34 -1.97 -1.55
CA ARG A 39 -5.00 -2.11 -0.98
C ARG A 39 -3.91 -1.33 -1.71
N LYS A 40 -4.23 -0.68 -2.85
CA LYS A 40 -3.21 0.09 -3.61
C LYS A 40 -3.09 1.52 -3.08
N ASN A 41 -1.87 1.97 -2.90
CA ASN A 41 -1.53 3.35 -2.49
C ASN A 41 -1.90 4.37 -3.60
N GLU A 42 -2.07 5.64 -3.22
CA GLU A 42 -2.39 6.75 -4.13
C GLU A 42 -1.44 6.83 -5.34
N LYS A 43 -0.14 6.63 -5.11
CA LYS A 43 0.91 6.70 -6.15
C LYS A 43 0.77 5.64 -7.25
N GLU A 44 0.18 4.49 -6.93
CA GLU A 44 -0.08 3.39 -7.88
C GLU A 44 -1.43 3.53 -8.59
N ARG A 45 -2.20 4.57 -8.25
CA ARG A 45 -3.54 4.84 -8.74
C ARG A 45 -3.52 5.95 -9.79
N LYS A 46 -4.54 5.96 -10.65
CA LYS A 46 -4.73 7.04 -11.64
C LYS A 46 -4.93 8.42 -11.00
N LEU A 47 -5.34 8.47 -9.72
CA LEU A 47 -5.54 9.70 -8.96
C LEU A 47 -4.22 10.45 -8.74
N GLY A 48 -3.13 9.77 -8.41
CA GLY A 48 -1.82 10.41 -8.19
C GLY A 48 -1.31 11.19 -9.42
N PRO A 49 -1.21 10.54 -10.61
CA PRO A 49 -0.90 11.23 -11.86
C PRO A 49 -1.91 12.31 -12.27
N LEU A 50 -3.19 12.18 -11.91
CA LEU A 50 -4.19 13.21 -12.13
C LEU A 50 -3.86 14.45 -11.31
N LEU A 51 -3.70 14.32 -9.98
CA LEU A 51 -3.37 15.42 -9.09
C LEU A 51 -2.08 16.15 -9.49
N GLY A 52 -1.09 15.38 -9.99
CA GLY A 52 0.17 15.98 -10.49
C GLY A 52 0.04 16.76 -11.80
N LYS A 53 -1.07 16.61 -12.53
CA LYS A 53 -1.37 17.34 -13.77
C LYS A 53 -2.35 18.50 -13.58
N MET A 54 -3.03 18.54 -12.46
CA MET A 54 -3.99 19.61 -12.14
C MET A 54 -3.25 20.90 -11.85
N ARG A 55 -3.86 22.01 -12.21
CA ARG A 55 -3.32 23.35 -12.12
C ARG A 55 -4.14 24.19 -11.15
N LEU A 56 -3.62 25.37 -10.85
CA LEU A 56 -4.31 26.40 -10.08
C LEU A 56 -5.68 26.71 -10.70
N GLY A 57 -6.73 26.63 -9.88
CA GLY A 57 -8.10 26.88 -10.29
C GLY A 57 -8.85 25.68 -10.86
N ASP A 58 -8.17 24.53 -11.04
CA ASP A 58 -8.85 23.30 -11.43
C ASP A 58 -9.78 22.81 -10.33
N THR A 59 -10.82 22.10 -10.74
CA THR A 59 -11.83 21.55 -9.83
C THR A 59 -11.82 20.03 -9.89
N LEU A 60 -11.76 19.39 -8.71
CA LEU A 60 -11.90 17.95 -8.53
C LEU A 60 -13.26 17.64 -7.88
N ILE A 61 -14.10 16.86 -8.54
CA ILE A 61 -15.40 16.45 -8.01
C ILE A 61 -15.40 14.96 -7.71
N VAL A 62 -15.82 14.61 -6.50
CA VAL A 62 -16.03 13.23 -6.07
C VAL A 62 -17.44 13.08 -5.49
N THR A 63 -18.02 11.89 -5.59
CA THR A 63 -19.32 11.62 -4.98
C THR A 63 -19.24 11.57 -3.47
N GLU A 64 -18.13 11.04 -2.93
CA GLU A 64 -17.84 10.96 -1.49
C GLU A 64 -16.33 10.86 -1.26
N LEU A 65 -15.85 11.31 -0.10
CA LEU A 65 -14.40 11.29 0.25
C LEU A 65 -13.83 9.88 0.24
N SER A 66 -14.62 8.86 0.53
CA SER A 66 -14.21 7.46 0.47
C SER A 66 -13.76 7.02 -0.94
N ARG A 67 -14.09 7.78 -1.99
CA ARG A 67 -13.60 7.55 -3.37
C ARG A 67 -12.16 8.01 -3.56
N LEU A 68 -11.71 8.95 -2.76
CA LEU A 68 -10.30 9.38 -2.77
C LEU A 68 -9.40 8.31 -2.15
N SER A 69 -9.67 7.89 -0.93
CA SER A 69 -8.96 6.80 -0.26
C SER A 69 -9.84 6.07 0.76
N ARG A 70 -9.33 4.97 1.32
CA ARG A 70 -9.96 4.23 2.42
C ARG A 70 -9.44 4.67 3.77
N THR A 71 -8.28 5.27 3.83
CA THR A 71 -7.69 5.76 5.06
C THR A 71 -7.90 7.26 5.15
N LEU A 72 -8.30 7.73 6.31
CA LEU A 72 -8.50 9.14 6.56
C LEU A 72 -7.19 9.93 6.36
N THR A 73 -6.05 9.32 6.71
CA THR A 73 -4.72 9.90 6.50
C THR A 73 -4.43 10.22 5.03
N ASP A 74 -4.74 9.29 4.11
CA ASP A 74 -4.52 9.53 2.69
C ASP A 74 -5.49 10.59 2.15
N ILE A 75 -6.75 10.59 2.62
CA ILE A 75 -7.73 11.63 2.26
C ILE A 75 -7.18 13.00 2.67
N MET A 76 -6.63 13.14 3.88
CA MET A 76 -6.02 14.37 4.36
C MET A 76 -4.82 14.81 3.52
N ALA A 77 -3.95 13.87 3.15
CA ALA A 77 -2.82 14.16 2.28
C ALA A 77 -3.28 14.69 0.90
N ILE A 78 -4.34 14.10 0.33
CA ILE A 78 -4.94 14.55 -0.93
C ILE A 78 -5.56 15.95 -0.78
N MET A 79 -6.32 16.19 0.29
CA MET A 79 -6.92 17.48 0.58
C MET A 79 -5.87 18.58 0.78
N GLY A 80 -4.80 18.29 1.55
CA GLY A 80 -3.68 19.19 1.75
C GLY A 80 -3.04 19.60 0.41
N ARG A 81 -2.77 18.63 -0.46
CA ARG A 81 -2.24 18.90 -1.81
C ARG A 81 -3.20 19.72 -2.67
N CYS A 82 -4.51 19.48 -2.58
CA CYS A 82 -5.50 20.30 -3.29
C CYS A 82 -5.43 21.77 -2.81
N LEU A 83 -5.35 21.98 -1.50
CA LEU A 83 -5.20 23.32 -0.92
C LEU A 83 -3.89 24.00 -1.33
N GLU A 84 -2.74 23.30 -1.26
CA GLU A 84 -1.43 23.82 -1.66
C GLU A 84 -1.41 24.27 -3.13
N HIS A 85 -2.07 23.51 -4.00
CA HIS A 85 -2.17 23.81 -5.43
C HIS A 85 -3.39 24.65 -5.79
N ARG A 86 -4.17 25.14 -4.80
CA ARG A 86 -5.42 25.89 -4.98
C ARG A 86 -6.41 25.19 -5.93
N ILE A 87 -6.51 23.88 -5.81
CA ILE A 87 -7.48 23.04 -6.49
C ILE A 87 -8.73 22.97 -5.60
N VAL A 88 -9.89 23.26 -6.17
CA VAL A 88 -11.15 23.16 -5.44
C VAL A 88 -11.61 21.70 -5.45
N LEU A 89 -11.79 21.09 -4.27
CA LEU A 89 -12.31 19.73 -4.13
C LEU A 89 -13.77 19.76 -3.66
N TYR A 90 -14.67 19.24 -4.47
CA TYR A 90 -16.08 19.04 -4.08
C TYR A 90 -16.33 17.58 -3.69
N SER A 91 -16.95 17.38 -2.54
CA SER A 91 -17.52 16.11 -2.12
C SER A 91 -19.03 16.23 -2.02
N ILE A 92 -19.77 15.49 -2.89
CA ILE A 92 -21.20 15.69 -3.09
C ILE A 92 -22.00 15.23 -1.86
N LYS A 93 -21.73 14.00 -1.38
CA LYS A 93 -22.48 13.41 -0.27
C LYS A 93 -22.22 14.08 1.07
N GLU A 94 -20.99 14.50 1.31
CA GLU A 94 -20.66 15.27 2.52
C GLU A 94 -21.11 16.73 2.40
N GLY A 95 -21.54 17.18 1.22
CA GLY A 95 -21.99 18.55 1.00
C GLY A 95 -20.90 19.61 1.21
N CYS A 96 -19.63 19.21 1.11
CA CYS A 96 -18.47 20.06 1.41
C CYS A 96 -17.72 20.47 0.14
N ALA A 97 -17.29 21.72 0.12
CA ALA A 97 -16.28 22.24 -0.79
C ALA A 97 -15.00 22.52 0.01
N PHE A 98 -13.88 22.03 -0.49
CA PHE A 98 -12.55 22.32 0.06
C PHE A 98 -11.81 23.23 -0.92
N ASP A 99 -11.81 24.50 -0.61
CA ASP A 99 -11.19 25.59 -1.34
C ASP A 99 -10.15 26.30 -0.46
N ASP A 100 -9.64 27.46 -0.86
CA ASP A 100 -8.67 28.24 -0.06
C ASP A 100 -9.32 29.03 1.09
N SER A 101 -10.60 28.82 1.40
CA SER A 101 -11.31 29.49 2.49
C SER A 101 -10.83 29.04 3.87
N ILE A 102 -11.00 29.91 4.86
CA ILE A 102 -10.70 29.59 6.25
C ILE A 102 -11.52 28.38 6.72
N ASN A 103 -12.78 28.27 6.32
CA ASN A 103 -13.65 27.15 6.67
C ASN A 103 -13.10 25.83 6.16
N SER A 104 -12.61 25.79 4.92
CA SER A 104 -11.97 24.60 4.34
C SER A 104 -10.70 24.21 5.10
N LYS A 105 -9.90 25.17 5.49
CA LYS A 105 -8.67 24.94 6.31
C LYS A 105 -9.02 24.38 7.68
N VAL A 106 -10.05 24.92 8.34
CA VAL A 106 -10.54 24.41 9.63
C VAL A 106 -11.08 22.99 9.50
N LEU A 107 -11.87 22.70 8.46
CA LEU A 107 -12.37 21.35 8.18
C LEU A 107 -11.21 20.37 7.94
N CYS A 108 -10.23 20.74 7.13
CA CYS A 108 -9.02 19.92 6.92
C CYS A 108 -8.30 19.64 8.23
N PHE A 109 -8.12 20.63 9.09
CA PHE A 109 -7.50 20.47 10.39
C PHE A 109 -8.32 19.50 11.28
N ALA A 110 -9.64 19.67 11.34
CA ALA A 110 -10.53 18.79 12.11
C ALA A 110 -10.47 17.33 11.65
N PHE A 111 -10.49 17.09 10.34
CA PHE A 111 -10.30 15.75 9.77
C PHE A 111 -8.92 15.17 10.09
N GLY A 112 -7.86 16.01 10.06
CA GLY A 112 -6.51 15.61 10.45
C GLY A 112 -6.43 15.13 11.88
N LEU A 113 -7.03 15.89 12.78
CA LEU A 113 -7.10 15.51 14.20
C LEU A 113 -7.91 14.23 14.40
N ALA A 114 -9.04 14.06 13.72
CA ALA A 114 -9.83 12.84 13.77
C ALA A 114 -9.04 11.62 13.27
N ALA A 115 -8.26 11.78 12.19
CA ALA A 115 -7.38 10.72 11.66
C ALA A 115 -6.29 10.31 12.65
N GLU A 116 -5.73 11.27 13.37
CA GLU A 116 -4.72 11.01 14.40
C GLU A 116 -5.32 10.27 15.60
N ILE A 117 -6.49 10.71 16.06
CA ILE A 117 -7.23 10.05 17.15
C ILE A 117 -7.55 8.60 16.77
N GLU A 118 -8.10 8.36 15.58
CA GLU A 118 -8.40 7.00 15.09
C GLU A 118 -7.15 6.10 15.09
N ARG A 119 -6.03 6.60 14.57
CA ARG A 119 -4.76 5.87 14.56
C ARG A 119 -4.28 5.53 15.96
N ASN A 120 -4.39 6.47 16.89
CA ASN A 120 -4.01 6.26 18.30
C ASN A 120 -4.90 5.21 18.96
N LEU A 121 -6.20 5.25 18.74
CA LEU A 121 -7.15 4.26 19.25
C LEU A 121 -6.86 2.86 18.71
N ILE A 122 -6.59 2.72 17.40
CA ILE A 122 -6.19 1.44 16.79
C ILE A 122 -4.89 0.93 17.42
N SER A 123 -3.90 1.80 17.61
CA SER A 123 -2.62 1.46 18.25
C SER A 123 -2.81 0.98 19.68
N MET A 124 -3.64 1.66 20.48
CA MET A 124 -3.96 1.27 21.85
C MET A 124 -4.64 -0.10 21.89
N ARG A 125 -5.70 -0.31 21.11
CA ARG A 125 -6.40 -1.60 21.02
C ARG A 125 -5.46 -2.74 20.62
N THR A 126 -4.56 -2.48 19.67
CA THR A 126 -3.57 -3.47 19.23
C THR A 126 -2.58 -3.82 20.34
N LYS A 127 -2.10 -2.81 21.09
CA LYS A 127 -1.20 -3.02 22.23
C LYS A 127 -1.88 -3.83 23.33
N GLU A 128 -3.13 -3.52 23.66
CA GLU A 128 -3.94 -4.23 24.65
C GLU A 128 -4.17 -5.69 24.22
N ALA A 129 -4.58 -5.93 23.00
CA ALA A 129 -4.76 -7.28 22.47
C ALA A 129 -3.46 -8.11 22.48
N LEU A 130 -2.33 -7.48 22.11
CA LEU A 130 -1.02 -8.14 22.16
C LEU A 130 -0.56 -8.39 23.61
N ALA A 131 -0.89 -7.51 24.55
CA ALA A 131 -0.60 -7.71 25.98
C ALA A 131 -1.40 -8.90 26.54
N LEU A 132 -2.69 -9.00 26.20
CA LEU A 132 -3.53 -10.12 26.58
C LEU A 132 -2.99 -11.45 26.03
N CYS A 133 -2.67 -11.51 24.73
CA CYS A 133 -2.06 -12.70 24.11
C CYS A 133 -0.74 -13.11 24.80
N ARG A 134 0.08 -12.14 25.25
CA ARG A 134 1.31 -12.42 26.00
C ARG A 134 1.00 -12.98 27.39
N ALA A 135 0.01 -12.44 28.07
CA ALA A 135 -0.44 -12.93 29.40
C ALA A 135 -0.98 -14.37 29.31
N GLU A 136 -1.66 -14.71 28.23
CA GLU A 136 -2.13 -16.07 27.91
C GLU A 136 -1.01 -17.02 27.43
N GLY A 137 0.25 -16.56 27.40
CA GLY A 137 1.40 -17.37 26.96
C GLY A 137 1.49 -17.61 25.47
N VAL A 138 0.70 -16.92 24.64
CA VAL A 138 0.75 -17.02 23.18
C VAL A 138 2.05 -16.41 22.68
N LYS A 139 2.87 -17.22 22.01
CA LYS A 139 4.12 -16.76 21.40
C LYS A 139 3.80 -15.91 20.16
N LEU A 140 3.97 -14.61 20.30
CA LEU A 140 3.78 -13.66 19.22
C LEU A 140 4.93 -13.73 18.21
N GLY A 141 4.62 -13.44 16.96
CA GLY A 141 5.60 -13.42 15.87
C GLY A 141 5.52 -14.64 14.96
N ARG A 142 6.51 -14.79 14.10
CA ARG A 142 6.55 -15.88 13.13
C ARG A 142 6.79 -17.22 13.84
N ARG A 143 5.98 -18.22 13.54
CA ARG A 143 6.16 -19.58 14.11
C ARG A 143 7.54 -20.12 13.77
N LYS A 144 8.24 -20.69 14.79
CA LYS A 144 9.51 -21.36 14.56
C LYS A 144 9.32 -22.46 13.52
N GLY A 145 10.17 -22.51 12.50
CA GLY A 145 10.10 -23.51 11.42
C GLY A 145 9.23 -23.12 10.21
N SER A 146 8.46 -22.02 10.25
CA SER A 146 7.68 -21.55 9.10
C SER A 146 8.52 -20.73 8.10
N TYR A 147 9.69 -21.23 7.75
CA TYR A 147 10.62 -20.57 6.81
C TYR A 147 10.36 -21.09 5.39
N THR A 148 9.34 -20.56 4.71
CA THR A 148 8.95 -21.03 3.36
C THR A 148 10.16 -21.03 2.40
N LYS A 149 10.94 -19.95 2.36
CA LYS A 149 12.13 -19.86 1.51
C LYS A 149 13.25 -20.81 1.93
N LEU A 150 13.45 -21.02 3.23
CA LEU A 150 14.43 -22.01 3.71
C LEU A 150 13.97 -23.45 3.42
N ARG A 151 12.67 -23.74 3.49
CA ARG A 151 12.10 -25.05 3.14
C ARG A 151 12.34 -25.39 1.67
N ILE A 152 12.11 -24.43 0.76
CA ILE A 152 12.41 -24.60 -0.67
C ILE A 152 13.88 -24.98 -0.87
N LEU A 153 14.81 -24.35 -0.14
CA LEU A 153 16.22 -24.69 -0.22
C LEU A 153 16.56 -26.09 0.35
N ILE A 154 15.87 -26.47 1.42
CA ILE A 154 16.02 -27.81 2.03
C ILE A 154 15.60 -28.88 1.04
N ASP A 155 14.44 -28.70 0.42
CA ASP A 155 13.89 -29.64 -0.55
C ASP A 155 14.78 -29.76 -1.79
N ASN A 156 15.39 -28.65 -2.23
CA ASN A 156 16.32 -28.60 -3.37
C ASN A 156 17.79 -28.73 -2.99
N ARG A 157 18.12 -29.21 -1.78
CA ARG A 157 19.49 -29.28 -1.25
C ARG A 157 20.48 -30.01 -2.17
N ARG A 158 20.04 -31.14 -2.78
CA ARG A 158 20.88 -31.94 -3.68
C ARG A 158 21.29 -31.14 -4.92
N GLU A 159 20.35 -30.41 -5.51
CA GLU A 159 20.60 -29.54 -6.66
C GLU A 159 21.54 -28.40 -6.30
N ILE A 160 21.34 -27.75 -5.16
CA ILE A 160 22.21 -26.67 -4.66
C ILE A 160 23.66 -27.17 -4.49
N VAL A 161 23.88 -28.36 -3.91
CA VAL A 161 25.20 -28.94 -3.78
C VAL A 161 25.78 -29.21 -5.16
N ARG A 162 25.02 -29.73 -6.13
CA ARG A 162 25.48 -29.91 -7.52
C ARG A 162 25.89 -28.57 -8.16
N MET A 163 25.05 -27.54 -8.04
CA MET A 163 25.39 -26.20 -8.56
C MET A 163 26.71 -25.66 -8.00
N LEU A 164 26.94 -25.77 -6.70
CA LEU A 164 28.15 -25.32 -6.04
C LEU A 164 29.38 -26.12 -6.49
N ARG A 165 29.25 -27.43 -6.68
CA ARG A 165 30.32 -28.30 -7.24
C ARG A 165 30.61 -27.94 -8.71
N CYS A 166 29.61 -27.59 -9.50
CA CYS A 166 29.76 -27.10 -10.87
C CYS A 166 30.20 -25.61 -10.94
N ARG A 167 30.90 -25.11 -9.91
CA ARG A 167 31.45 -23.74 -9.82
C ARG A 167 30.48 -22.60 -9.92
N LYS A 168 29.16 -22.83 -9.80
CA LYS A 168 28.13 -21.75 -9.69
C LYS A 168 28.34 -20.97 -8.40
N SER A 169 28.13 -19.65 -8.46
CA SER A 169 28.34 -18.79 -7.29
C SER A 169 27.17 -18.88 -6.29
N ILE A 170 27.43 -18.54 -5.02
CA ILE A 170 26.37 -18.37 -4.02
C ILE A 170 25.33 -17.35 -4.51
N ALA A 171 25.78 -16.31 -5.22
CA ALA A 171 24.91 -15.32 -5.82
C ALA A 171 23.98 -15.92 -6.90
N ASP A 172 24.48 -16.89 -7.70
CA ASP A 172 23.67 -17.60 -8.70
C ASP A 172 22.60 -18.47 -8.05
N VAL A 173 22.96 -19.17 -6.95
CA VAL A 173 21.99 -19.91 -6.15
C VAL A 173 20.94 -18.98 -5.56
N CYS A 174 21.36 -17.85 -5.00
CA CYS A 174 20.43 -16.86 -4.43
C CYS A 174 19.48 -16.29 -5.48
N ARG A 175 19.96 -15.97 -6.70
CA ARG A 175 19.13 -15.51 -7.82
C ARG A 175 18.15 -16.57 -8.29
N ARG A 176 18.62 -17.82 -8.47
CA ARG A 176 17.77 -18.93 -8.95
C ARG A 176 16.58 -19.20 -8.05
N TYR A 177 16.77 -19.11 -6.74
CA TYR A 177 15.73 -19.41 -5.74
C TYR A 177 15.10 -18.15 -5.13
N GLU A 178 15.39 -16.96 -5.67
CA GLU A 178 14.89 -15.65 -5.20
C GLU A 178 15.02 -15.45 -3.69
N ILE A 179 16.19 -15.76 -3.15
CA ILE A 179 16.48 -15.71 -1.72
C ILE A 179 17.58 -14.71 -1.38
N SER A 180 17.62 -14.28 -0.12
CA SER A 180 18.73 -13.52 0.42
C SER A 180 19.95 -14.41 0.73
N ARG A 181 21.14 -13.81 0.74
CA ARG A 181 22.37 -14.48 1.21
C ARG A 181 22.23 -15.01 2.64
N GLU A 182 21.49 -14.34 3.47
CA GLU A 182 21.27 -14.75 4.86
C GLU A 182 20.45 -16.05 4.94
N THR A 183 19.42 -16.21 4.11
CA THR A 183 18.65 -17.46 3.98
C THR A 183 19.55 -18.61 3.51
N PHE A 184 20.44 -18.35 2.55
CA PHE A 184 21.42 -19.35 2.11
C PHE A 184 22.41 -19.71 3.23
N ASN A 185 22.90 -18.73 3.99
CA ASN A 185 23.81 -18.97 5.12
C ASN A 185 23.12 -19.77 6.24
N ALA A 186 21.83 -19.59 6.46
CA ALA A 186 21.04 -20.42 7.37
C ALA A 186 20.98 -21.88 6.91
N LEU A 187 20.82 -22.13 5.60
CA LEU A 187 20.92 -23.48 5.03
C LEU A 187 22.33 -24.08 5.22
N ARG A 188 23.38 -23.29 4.93
CA ARG A 188 24.78 -23.71 5.06
C ARG A 188 25.13 -24.12 6.49
N ARG A 189 24.67 -23.35 7.48
CA ARG A 189 24.87 -23.69 8.91
C ARG A 189 24.15 -24.97 9.30
N ARG A 190 23.01 -25.26 8.70
CA ARG A 190 22.18 -26.43 9.03
C ARG A 190 22.65 -27.71 8.35
N TYR A 191 23.30 -27.63 7.21
CA TYR A 191 23.71 -28.79 6.40
C TYR A 191 25.19 -28.75 6.00
N GLY A 192 26.02 -29.58 6.63
CA GLY A 192 27.46 -29.66 6.38
C GLY A 192 27.85 -30.03 4.93
N SER A 193 26.95 -30.71 4.18
CA SER A 193 27.18 -30.98 2.75
C SER A 193 27.16 -29.69 1.91
N VAL A 194 26.33 -28.74 2.23
CA VAL A 194 26.26 -27.42 1.58
C VAL A 194 27.46 -26.57 2.01
N ALA A 195 27.84 -26.63 3.28
CA ALA A 195 29.02 -25.94 3.79
C ALA A 195 30.28 -26.38 3.05
N ARG A 196 30.55 -27.69 3.00
CA ARG A 196 31.72 -28.28 2.28
C ARG A 196 31.72 -27.92 0.79
N ALA A 197 30.58 -27.99 0.10
CA ALA A 197 30.49 -27.63 -1.31
C ALA A 197 30.73 -26.12 -1.56
N ALA A 198 30.37 -25.26 -0.62
CA ALA A 198 30.65 -23.82 -0.70
C ALA A 198 32.12 -23.47 -0.40
N GLU A 199 32.79 -24.25 0.46
CA GLU A 199 34.20 -24.07 0.87
C GLU A 199 35.19 -24.62 -0.16
N SER A 200 34.91 -25.78 -0.76
CA SER A 200 35.76 -26.36 -1.82
C SER A 200 35.96 -25.40 -2.99
N ARG A 201 35.02 -24.53 -3.25
CA ARG A 201 35.08 -23.48 -4.25
C ARG A 201 36.03 -22.34 -3.87
N ARG A 202 36.16 -21.99 -2.57
CA ARG A 202 37.04 -20.92 -2.08
C ARG A 202 38.54 -21.27 -2.21
N LYS A 203 38.86 -22.57 -2.21
CA LYS A 203 40.23 -23.06 -2.27
C LYS A 203 40.76 -23.25 -3.71
N SER A 204 39.89 -23.15 -4.72
CA SER A 204 40.21 -23.37 -6.13
C SER A 204 40.12 -22.11 -7.01
N GLY A 205 40.04 -20.94 -6.43
CA GLY A 205 40.10 -19.63 -7.06
C GLY A 205 40.91 -18.65 -6.23
#